data_210531cdcb5ba0afdbb05494e3e5e265
#
_entry.id   210531cdcb5ba0afdbb05494e3e5e265
#
_cell.length_a   1.000
_cell.length_b   1.000
_cell.length_c   1.000
_cell.angle_alpha   90.00
_cell.angle_beta   90.00
_cell.angle_gamma   90.00
#
_symmetry.space_group_name_H-M   'P 1'
#
loop_
_entity.id
_entity.type
_entity.pdbx_description
1 polymer ?
#
loop_
_entity_poly.entity_id
_entity_poly.type
_entity_poly.pdbx_seq_one_letter_code
_entity_poly.pdbx_strand_id
1 'polypeptide(L)'
;GNGTADRITGVGTLSVSGNTTIHTDAITTSGTQTYGDATSDAIVIGTATTLTTSDDQITFKGTVNSEGSETNNLTLVVGTSEVEFDAAVGGGRTLGAIAITGALDLDAVITAATSLSVSTTSNLGASVTTTGTQTYTGAVTLSADVALTTTNNQFSFGSTVQSDGTARDLTLNSG
;
A
#
# COMPACT_ATOMS: atom_id res chain seq x y z
N GLY A 1 15.20 1.39 -16.06
CA GLY A 1 15.67 0.05 -16.38
C GLY A 1 16.05 -0.06 -17.86
N ASN A 2 16.93 -0.97 -18.21
CA ASN A 2 17.44 -1.18 -19.58
C ASN A 2 17.03 -2.52 -20.18
N GLY A 3 15.94 -3.12 -19.70
CA GLY A 3 15.40 -4.39 -20.20
C GLY A 3 15.95 -5.66 -19.55
N THR A 4 16.84 -5.55 -18.58
CA THR A 4 17.20 -6.62 -17.63
C THR A 4 16.58 -6.28 -16.28
N ALA A 5 16.11 -7.28 -15.52
CA ALA A 5 15.51 -7.05 -14.21
C ALA A 5 16.48 -6.30 -13.28
N ASP A 6 16.18 -5.03 -13.01
CA ASP A 6 16.97 -4.20 -12.10
C ASP A 6 16.58 -4.51 -10.67
N ARG A 7 17.56 -4.83 -9.81
CA ARG A 7 17.30 -5.30 -8.45
C ARG A 7 18.25 -4.68 -7.44
N ILE A 8 17.73 -4.41 -6.25
CA ILE A 8 18.52 -4.11 -5.06
C ILE A 8 18.39 -5.31 -4.12
N THR A 9 19.50 -5.99 -3.81
CA THR A 9 19.52 -7.17 -2.95
C THR A 9 20.72 -7.16 -2.01
N GLY A 10 20.66 -7.94 -0.92
CA GLY A 10 21.76 -8.05 0.04
C GLY A 10 21.91 -6.83 0.96
N VAL A 11 20.85 -6.02 1.06
CA VAL A 11 20.80 -4.84 1.93
C VAL A 11 20.17 -5.22 3.26
N GLY A 12 20.74 -4.77 4.38
CA GLY A 12 20.16 -4.96 5.72
C GLY A 12 18.89 -4.15 5.88
N THR A 13 19.02 -2.85 6.03
CA THR A 13 17.89 -1.89 6.04
C THR A 13 18.05 -0.89 4.91
N LEU A 14 16.93 -0.40 4.38
CA LEU A 14 16.92 0.68 3.40
C LEU A 14 16.14 1.87 3.97
N SER A 15 16.77 3.04 3.95
CA SER A 15 16.10 4.30 4.27
C SER A 15 16.41 5.31 3.18
N VAL A 16 15.36 5.86 2.58
CA VAL A 16 15.46 6.90 1.55
C VAL A 16 14.72 8.11 2.08
N SER A 17 15.44 9.22 2.31
CA SER A 17 14.82 10.48 2.72
C SER A 17 14.44 11.33 1.50
N GLY A 18 13.37 12.12 1.64
CA GLY A 18 12.89 13.03 0.61
C GLY A 18 12.25 12.33 -0.59
N ASN A 19 12.09 13.09 -1.67
CA ASN A 19 11.46 12.60 -2.90
C ASN A 19 12.28 11.50 -3.56
N THR A 20 11.59 10.45 -4.03
CA THR A 20 12.27 9.35 -4.73
C THR A 20 11.42 8.78 -5.87
N THR A 21 12.09 8.26 -6.90
CA THR A 21 11.45 7.47 -7.96
C THR A 21 12.08 6.08 -8.00
N ILE A 22 11.23 5.05 -7.97
CA ILE A 22 11.65 3.65 -7.99
C ILE A 22 11.44 3.10 -9.40
N HIS A 23 12.54 2.91 -10.14
CA HIS A 23 12.57 2.27 -11.47
C HIS A 23 13.12 0.83 -11.40
N THR A 24 13.14 0.25 -10.22
CA THR A 24 13.70 -1.07 -9.94
C THR A 24 12.57 -2.09 -9.90
N ASP A 25 12.71 -3.25 -10.54
CA ASP A 25 11.70 -4.32 -10.51
C ASP A 25 11.57 -4.96 -9.13
N ALA A 26 12.64 -5.00 -8.35
CA ALA A 26 12.63 -5.56 -7.02
C ALA A 26 13.65 -4.92 -6.07
N ILE A 27 13.23 -4.71 -4.83
CA ILE A 27 14.10 -4.31 -3.71
C ILE A 27 13.88 -5.33 -2.59
N THR A 28 14.96 -6.03 -2.20
CA THR A 28 14.92 -7.03 -1.12
C THR A 28 15.91 -6.64 -0.03
N THR A 29 15.41 -6.52 1.19
CA THR A 29 16.21 -6.26 2.40
C THR A 29 15.97 -7.36 3.43
N SER A 30 16.91 -7.54 4.34
CA SER A 30 16.71 -8.43 5.51
C SER A 30 16.09 -7.71 6.71
N GLY A 31 16.01 -6.38 6.66
CA GLY A 31 15.39 -5.51 7.67
C GLY A 31 14.43 -4.53 7.01
N THR A 32 14.03 -3.49 7.73
CA THR A 32 13.03 -2.52 7.33
C THR A 32 13.37 -1.76 6.03
N GLN A 33 12.32 -1.30 5.34
CA GLN A 33 12.41 -0.33 4.26
C GLN A 33 11.58 0.90 4.62
N THR A 34 12.18 2.09 4.51
CA THR A 34 11.50 3.37 4.75
C THR A 34 11.70 4.29 3.55
N TYR A 35 10.61 4.86 3.04
CA TYR A 35 10.59 5.76 1.90
C TYR A 35 9.99 7.11 2.29
N GLY A 36 10.77 8.18 2.14
CA GLY A 36 10.46 9.51 2.61
C GLY A 36 10.80 9.69 4.11
N ASP A 37 10.85 10.93 4.55
CA ASP A 37 11.00 11.33 5.96
C ASP A 37 9.91 12.33 6.39
N ALA A 38 9.08 12.77 5.44
CA ALA A 38 7.94 13.65 5.67
C ALA A 38 6.74 13.26 4.80
N THR A 39 5.52 13.56 5.25
CA THR A 39 4.28 13.29 4.50
C THR A 39 4.15 14.11 3.20
N SER A 40 4.94 15.16 3.06
CA SER A 40 5.05 15.98 1.84
C SER A 40 5.95 15.38 0.76
N ASP A 41 6.73 14.35 1.08
CA ASP A 41 7.62 13.70 0.13
C ASP A 41 6.83 12.95 -0.94
N ALA A 42 7.40 12.85 -2.13
CA ALA A 42 6.82 12.13 -3.24
C ALA A 42 7.62 10.83 -3.52
N ILE A 43 6.97 9.70 -3.35
CA ILE A 43 7.48 8.40 -3.75
C ILE A 43 6.77 8.01 -5.05
N VAL A 44 7.54 7.92 -6.13
CA VAL A 44 7.02 7.63 -7.47
C VAL A 44 7.40 6.21 -7.87
N ILE A 45 6.41 5.41 -8.21
CA ILE A 45 6.59 4.05 -8.73
C ILE A 45 6.71 4.15 -10.25
N GLY A 46 7.95 4.09 -10.75
CA GLY A 46 8.31 4.29 -12.16
C GLY A 46 8.26 3.01 -13.00
N THR A 47 8.07 1.85 -12.38
CA THR A 47 7.82 0.55 -13.01
C THR A 47 7.10 -0.35 -12.03
N ALA A 48 6.49 -1.45 -12.49
CA ALA A 48 5.93 -2.44 -11.59
C ALA A 48 7.02 -2.99 -10.66
N THR A 49 6.85 -2.80 -9.36
CA THR A 49 7.90 -3.03 -8.35
C THR A 49 7.43 -3.99 -7.27
N THR A 50 8.33 -4.90 -6.86
CA THR A 50 8.17 -5.74 -5.66
C THR A 50 9.15 -5.30 -4.59
N LEU A 51 8.65 -4.93 -3.42
CA LEU A 51 9.44 -4.63 -2.23
C LEU A 51 9.29 -5.79 -1.25
N THR A 52 10.41 -6.35 -0.80
CA THR A 52 10.41 -7.51 0.10
C THR A 52 11.30 -7.27 1.30
N THR A 53 10.80 -7.56 2.49
CA THR A 53 11.57 -7.64 3.74
C THR A 53 11.54 -9.07 4.29
N SER A 54 12.41 -9.37 5.27
CA SER A 54 12.38 -10.65 5.99
C SER A 54 11.62 -10.47 7.30
N ASP A 55 10.27 -10.44 7.24
CA ASP A 55 9.39 -10.22 8.39
C ASP A 55 9.59 -8.86 9.09
N ASP A 56 9.96 -7.83 8.33
CA ASP A 56 10.14 -6.46 8.81
C ASP A 56 9.22 -5.48 8.08
N GLN A 57 8.98 -4.32 8.71
CA GLN A 57 8.05 -3.29 8.21
C GLN A 57 8.55 -2.62 6.93
N ILE A 58 7.60 -2.26 6.06
CA ILE A 58 7.79 -1.29 4.97
C ILE A 58 6.95 -0.06 5.28
N THR A 59 7.58 1.12 5.42
CA THR A 59 6.89 2.38 5.70
C THR A 59 7.02 3.35 4.53
N PHE A 60 5.89 3.87 4.07
CA PHE A 60 5.82 5.00 3.15
C PHE A 60 5.39 6.25 3.92
N LYS A 61 6.36 7.11 4.24
CA LYS A 61 6.07 8.38 4.95
C LYS A 61 5.50 9.44 4.04
N GLY A 62 5.86 9.43 2.78
CA GLY A 62 5.38 10.37 1.78
C GLY A 62 4.30 9.79 0.86
N THR A 63 3.74 10.63 0.00
CA THR A 63 2.71 10.24 -0.97
C THR A 63 3.25 9.22 -1.98
N VAL A 64 2.44 8.21 -2.33
CA VAL A 64 2.83 7.16 -3.29
C VAL A 64 2.00 7.29 -4.56
N ASN A 65 2.65 7.43 -5.71
CA ASN A 65 2.00 7.64 -7.01
C ASN A 65 2.69 6.83 -8.10
N SER A 66 1.99 6.51 -9.20
CA SER A 66 2.63 6.05 -10.43
C SER A 66 3.34 7.17 -11.17
N GLU A 67 4.31 6.83 -12.02
CA GLU A 67 5.00 7.77 -12.88
C GLU A 67 4.13 8.15 -14.10
N GLY A 68 4.19 9.41 -14.49
CA GLY A 68 3.60 9.91 -15.74
C GLY A 68 2.13 9.56 -15.91
N SER A 69 1.79 8.91 -17.01
CA SER A 69 0.44 8.39 -17.33
C SER A 69 0.31 6.88 -17.13
N GLU A 70 1.24 6.26 -16.42
CA GLU A 70 1.27 4.83 -16.15
C GLU A 70 0.41 4.46 -14.94
N THR A 71 0.14 3.17 -14.81
CA THR A 71 -0.54 2.56 -13.65
C THR A 71 0.31 1.38 -13.18
N ASN A 72 1.41 1.69 -12.49
CA ASN A 72 2.38 0.68 -12.08
C ASN A 72 1.90 -0.09 -10.84
N ASN A 73 2.05 -1.42 -10.90
CA ASN A 73 1.72 -2.28 -9.77
C ASN A 73 2.75 -2.15 -8.66
N LEU A 74 2.27 -2.24 -7.41
CA LEU A 74 3.10 -2.25 -6.21
C LEU A 74 2.82 -3.51 -5.41
N THR A 75 3.81 -4.42 -5.35
CA THR A 75 3.75 -5.64 -4.56
C THR A 75 4.64 -5.48 -3.33
N LEU A 76 4.08 -5.72 -2.15
CA LEU A 76 4.73 -5.55 -0.85
C LEU A 76 4.70 -6.86 -0.09
N VAL A 77 5.88 -7.39 0.27
CA VAL A 77 6.02 -8.68 0.95
C VAL A 77 6.76 -8.44 2.25
N VAL A 78 6.02 -8.47 3.35
CA VAL A 78 6.53 -8.18 4.71
C VAL A 78 6.35 -9.35 5.68
N GLY A 79 5.92 -10.52 5.17
CA GLY A 79 5.75 -11.72 5.99
C GLY A 79 4.74 -11.53 7.11
N THR A 80 5.18 -11.60 8.35
CA THR A 80 4.35 -11.41 9.55
C THR A 80 4.27 -9.95 10.01
N SER A 81 5.03 -9.05 9.39
CA SER A 81 5.04 -7.62 9.69
C SER A 81 3.96 -6.87 8.91
N GLU A 82 4.06 -5.56 8.85
CA GLU A 82 3.06 -4.68 8.24
C GLU A 82 3.66 -3.72 7.22
N VAL A 83 2.80 -3.25 6.34
CA VAL A 83 3.03 -2.10 5.46
C VAL A 83 2.28 -0.92 6.06
N GLU A 84 2.96 0.19 6.23
CA GLU A 84 2.42 1.45 6.75
C GLU A 84 2.40 2.51 5.66
N PHE A 85 1.26 3.19 5.51
CA PHE A 85 1.11 4.36 4.65
C PHE A 85 0.72 5.58 5.48
N ASP A 86 1.68 6.47 5.74
CA ASP A 86 1.49 7.72 6.51
C ASP A 86 0.90 8.85 5.66
N ALA A 87 0.95 8.73 4.33
CA ALA A 87 0.48 9.76 3.40
C ALA A 87 -0.32 9.17 2.23
N ALA A 88 -1.03 10.04 1.50
CA ALA A 88 -1.98 9.63 0.46
C ALA A 88 -1.36 8.79 -0.65
N VAL A 89 -2.09 7.76 -1.09
CA VAL A 89 -1.70 6.84 -2.16
C VAL A 89 -2.59 7.09 -3.40
N GLY A 90 -1.99 7.26 -4.56
CA GLY A 90 -2.70 7.45 -5.82
C GLY A 90 -3.36 8.81 -6.00
N GLY A 91 -3.12 9.78 -5.10
CA GLY A 91 -3.76 11.09 -5.13
C GLY A 91 -3.32 11.98 -6.32
N GLY A 92 -2.08 11.86 -6.75
CA GLY A 92 -1.54 12.55 -7.91
C GLY A 92 -1.65 11.74 -9.20
N ARG A 93 -1.39 10.43 -9.10
CA ARG A 93 -1.44 9.46 -10.20
C ARG A 93 -1.89 8.10 -9.68
N THR A 94 -2.87 7.51 -10.35
CA THR A 94 -3.42 6.20 -10.00
C THR A 94 -2.35 5.13 -10.00
N LEU A 95 -2.27 4.34 -8.93
CA LEU A 95 -1.47 3.12 -8.91
C LEU A 95 -2.18 1.97 -9.64
N GLY A 96 -1.42 1.02 -10.12
CA GLY A 96 -1.91 -0.28 -10.53
C GLY A 96 -2.46 -1.09 -9.35
N ALA A 97 -2.38 -2.40 -9.41
CA ALA A 97 -2.73 -3.25 -8.30
C ALA A 97 -1.76 -3.05 -7.12
N ILE A 98 -2.30 -2.88 -5.92
CA ILE A 98 -1.55 -2.92 -4.67
C ILE A 98 -1.78 -4.28 -4.04
N ALA A 99 -0.72 -5.10 -3.92
CA ALA A 99 -0.78 -6.43 -3.33
C ALA A 99 0.13 -6.50 -2.11
N ILE A 100 -0.44 -6.79 -0.93
CA ILE A 100 0.27 -6.85 0.34
C ILE A 100 0.24 -8.29 0.86
N THR A 101 1.42 -8.92 0.96
CA THR A 101 1.61 -10.16 1.71
C THR A 101 2.15 -9.79 3.09
N GLY A 102 1.27 -9.70 4.05
CA GLY A 102 1.47 -9.19 5.40
C GLY A 102 0.27 -8.37 5.86
N ALA A 103 0.43 -7.59 6.93
CA ALA A 103 -0.59 -6.69 7.44
C ALA A 103 -0.54 -5.31 6.76
N LEU A 104 -1.63 -4.57 6.86
CA LEU A 104 -1.73 -3.18 6.41
C LEU A 104 -2.06 -2.27 7.60
N ASP A 105 -1.29 -1.22 7.78
CA ASP A 105 -1.64 -0.05 8.60
C ASP A 105 -1.82 1.16 7.66
N LEU A 106 -3.04 1.67 7.58
CA LEU A 106 -3.43 2.73 6.65
C LEU A 106 -3.84 3.98 7.41
N ASP A 107 -2.92 4.92 7.57
CA ASP A 107 -3.18 6.21 8.23
C ASP A 107 -3.67 7.29 7.27
N ALA A 108 -3.47 7.09 5.97
CA ALA A 108 -3.88 8.06 4.95
C ALA A 108 -4.63 7.39 3.79
N VAL A 109 -5.43 8.19 3.08
CA VAL A 109 -6.35 7.71 2.04
C VAL A 109 -5.63 7.04 0.87
N ILE A 110 -6.16 5.90 0.40
CA ILE A 110 -5.90 5.41 -0.95
C ILE A 110 -6.94 6.05 -1.87
N THR A 111 -6.50 7.08 -2.58
CA THR A 111 -7.39 7.89 -3.44
C THR A 111 -7.70 7.19 -4.76
N ALA A 112 -6.71 6.50 -5.35
CA ALA A 112 -6.89 5.77 -6.60
C ALA A 112 -5.86 4.65 -6.78
N ALA A 113 -6.36 3.42 -6.90
CA ALA A 113 -5.62 2.25 -7.32
C ALA A 113 -6.50 1.36 -8.20
N THR A 114 -5.93 0.44 -8.98
CA THR A 114 -6.76 -0.49 -9.75
C THR A 114 -7.37 -1.56 -8.86
N SER A 115 -6.67 -2.05 -7.85
CA SER A 115 -7.19 -2.97 -6.84
C SER A 115 -6.33 -2.91 -5.57
N LEU A 116 -6.88 -3.43 -4.47
CA LEU A 116 -6.15 -3.65 -3.23
C LEU A 116 -6.36 -5.07 -2.75
N SER A 117 -5.29 -5.77 -2.37
CA SER A 117 -5.38 -7.06 -1.67
C SER A 117 -4.44 -7.11 -0.48
N VAL A 118 -4.94 -7.54 0.67
CA VAL A 118 -4.17 -7.70 1.91
C VAL A 118 -4.36 -9.13 2.41
N SER A 119 -3.25 -9.83 2.67
CA SER A 119 -3.29 -11.26 2.99
C SER A 119 -3.52 -11.56 4.48
N THR A 120 -3.20 -10.63 5.36
CA THR A 120 -3.42 -10.78 6.81
C THR A 120 -4.30 -9.66 7.36
N THR A 121 -4.03 -9.13 8.53
CA THR A 121 -4.86 -8.09 9.17
C THR A 121 -4.76 -6.73 8.49
N SER A 122 -5.78 -5.91 8.65
CA SER A 122 -5.78 -4.53 8.18
C SER A 122 -6.28 -3.60 9.27
N ASN A 123 -5.53 -2.54 9.57
CA ASN A 123 -5.99 -1.38 10.32
C ASN A 123 -6.32 -0.27 9.34
N LEU A 124 -7.58 0.15 9.28
CA LEU A 124 -8.04 1.18 8.36
C LEU A 124 -8.35 2.46 9.12
N GLY A 125 -7.41 3.40 9.10
CA GLY A 125 -7.56 4.77 9.59
C GLY A 125 -8.03 5.76 8.53
N ALA A 126 -8.20 5.31 7.27
CA ALA A 126 -8.63 6.15 6.16
C ALA A 126 -9.39 5.37 5.08
N SER A 127 -10.07 6.11 4.20
CA SER A 127 -10.87 5.54 3.11
C SER A 127 -10.03 4.99 1.96
N VAL A 128 -10.61 4.02 1.22
CA VAL A 128 -9.95 3.36 0.08
C VAL A 128 -10.85 3.42 -1.15
N THR A 129 -10.32 3.95 -2.25
CA THR A 129 -10.97 3.97 -3.56
C THR A 129 -10.15 3.17 -4.58
N THR A 130 -10.80 2.20 -5.23
CA THR A 130 -10.21 1.41 -6.32
C THR A 130 -11.17 1.34 -7.50
N THR A 131 -10.66 1.10 -8.70
CA THR A 131 -11.52 0.79 -9.84
C THR A 131 -11.94 -0.68 -9.87
N GLY A 132 -11.12 -1.58 -9.32
CA GLY A 132 -11.35 -3.02 -9.21
C GLY A 132 -11.63 -3.45 -7.77
N THR A 133 -11.43 -4.73 -7.50
CA THR A 133 -11.76 -5.37 -6.22
C THR A 133 -10.92 -4.87 -5.05
N GLN A 134 -11.50 -4.91 -3.85
CA GLN A 134 -10.79 -4.80 -2.58
C GLN A 134 -10.95 -6.11 -1.82
N THR A 135 -9.83 -6.73 -1.44
CA THR A 135 -9.79 -8.02 -0.73
C THR A 135 -9.01 -7.89 0.57
N TYR A 136 -9.67 -8.19 1.67
CA TYR A 136 -9.10 -8.22 3.01
C TYR A 136 -9.25 -9.65 3.55
N THR A 137 -8.18 -10.42 3.55
CA THR A 137 -8.25 -11.86 3.93
C THR A 137 -8.33 -12.05 5.44
N GLY A 138 -7.59 -11.24 6.20
CA GLY A 138 -7.59 -11.26 7.66
C GLY A 138 -8.63 -10.35 8.29
N ALA A 139 -8.55 -10.20 9.60
CA ALA A 139 -9.41 -9.30 10.35
C ALA A 139 -9.14 -7.84 9.98
N VAL A 140 -10.22 -7.05 9.87
CA VAL A 140 -10.17 -5.61 9.62
C VAL A 140 -10.57 -4.88 10.88
N THR A 141 -9.74 -3.95 11.33
CA THR A 141 -10.04 -2.99 12.40
C THR A 141 -10.20 -1.61 11.78
N LEU A 142 -11.30 -0.93 12.13
CA LEU A 142 -11.52 0.48 11.76
C LEU A 142 -11.01 1.36 12.90
N SER A 143 -10.02 2.19 12.63
CA SER A 143 -9.51 3.21 13.57
C SER A 143 -10.05 4.61 13.29
N ALA A 144 -10.82 4.77 12.19
CA ALA A 144 -11.58 5.96 11.83
C ALA A 144 -12.90 5.57 11.14
N ASP A 145 -13.74 6.55 10.81
CA ASP A 145 -14.85 6.35 9.89
C ASP A 145 -14.31 6.16 8.47
N VAL A 146 -14.70 5.06 7.81
CA VAL A 146 -14.08 4.62 6.55
C VAL A 146 -15.13 4.44 5.46
N ALA A 147 -14.85 4.95 4.27
CA ALA A 147 -15.56 4.62 3.05
C ALA A 147 -14.68 3.76 2.13
N LEU A 148 -15.17 2.57 1.77
CA LEU A 148 -14.55 1.72 0.75
C LEU A 148 -15.37 1.87 -0.53
N THR A 149 -14.69 2.26 -1.62
CA THR A 149 -15.33 2.51 -2.91
C THR A 149 -14.67 1.68 -4.00
N THR A 150 -15.49 1.01 -4.82
CA THR A 150 -15.04 0.34 -6.05
C THR A 150 -15.90 0.80 -7.23
N THR A 151 -15.49 0.51 -8.47
CA THR A 151 -16.30 0.78 -9.67
C THR A 151 -16.89 -0.53 -10.17
N ASN A 152 -18.15 -0.83 -9.80
CA ASN A 152 -18.85 -2.08 -10.17
C ASN A 152 -18.08 -3.36 -9.82
N ASN A 153 -17.35 -3.36 -8.70
CA ASN A 153 -16.53 -4.49 -8.25
C ASN A 153 -16.81 -4.86 -6.79
N GLN A 154 -16.33 -6.02 -6.38
CA GLN A 154 -16.62 -6.60 -5.08
C GLN A 154 -15.67 -6.11 -3.99
N PHE A 155 -16.21 -6.03 -2.76
CA PHE A 155 -15.46 -6.11 -1.52
C PHE A 155 -15.45 -7.55 -1.04
N SER A 156 -14.29 -8.04 -0.61
CA SER A 156 -14.16 -9.37 -0.01
C SER A 156 -13.53 -9.25 1.36
N PHE A 157 -14.26 -9.69 2.38
CA PHE A 157 -13.77 -9.78 3.76
C PHE A 157 -13.71 -11.25 4.14
N GLY A 158 -12.50 -11.77 4.35
CA GLY A 158 -12.25 -13.17 4.71
C GLY A 158 -12.40 -13.45 6.19
N SER A 159 -12.53 -12.41 7.03
CA SER A 159 -12.62 -12.53 8.49
C SER A 159 -13.51 -11.43 9.07
N THR A 160 -13.36 -11.13 10.36
CA THR A 160 -14.13 -10.12 11.07
C THR A 160 -13.82 -8.70 10.59
N VAL A 161 -14.83 -7.83 10.62
CA VAL A 161 -14.68 -6.37 10.54
C VAL A 161 -15.18 -5.79 11.86
N GLN A 162 -14.35 -5.01 12.52
CA GLN A 162 -14.65 -4.42 13.83
C GLN A 162 -14.04 -3.03 13.97
N SER A 163 -14.48 -2.27 14.95
CA SER A 163 -13.85 -0.99 15.32
C SER A 163 -12.79 -1.18 16.41
N ASP A 164 -11.96 -0.16 16.60
CA ASP A 164 -10.88 -0.08 17.59
C ASP A 164 -11.34 0.06 19.06
N GLY A 165 -12.61 -0.21 19.33
CA GLY A 165 -13.25 0.01 20.65
C GLY A 165 -14.06 1.31 20.72
N THR A 166 -13.93 2.20 19.74
CA THR A 166 -14.79 3.35 19.50
C THR A 166 -15.73 3.02 18.35
N ALA A 167 -17.03 3.37 18.43
CA ALA A 167 -17.94 3.15 17.33
C ALA A 167 -17.47 3.90 16.07
N ARG A 168 -17.35 3.20 14.94
CA ARG A 168 -16.90 3.72 13.65
C ARG A 168 -17.89 3.40 12.57
N ASP A 169 -18.08 4.33 11.64
CA ASP A 169 -18.93 4.12 10.49
C ASP A 169 -18.13 3.45 9.35
N LEU A 170 -18.73 2.42 8.74
CA LEU A 170 -18.22 1.79 7.52
C LEU A 170 -19.22 1.99 6.39
N THR A 171 -18.82 2.70 5.34
CA THR A 171 -19.59 2.87 4.12
C THR A 171 -19.00 2.03 3.00
N LEU A 172 -19.80 1.18 2.36
CA LEU A 172 -19.40 0.39 1.19
C LEU A 172 -20.15 0.90 -0.04
N ASN A 173 -19.37 1.31 -1.07
CA ASN A 173 -19.92 1.83 -2.32
C ASN A 173 -19.32 1.05 -3.51
N SER A 174 -20.13 0.19 -4.13
CA SER A 174 -19.68 -0.67 -5.24
C SER A 174 -19.97 -0.12 -6.65
N GLY A 175 -20.35 1.15 -6.78
CA GLY A 175 -20.60 1.83 -8.06
C GLY A 175 -22.00 1.73 -8.56
#